data_e27134c1f7a1eee38c43ead010321a11
#
_entry.id   e27134c1f7a1eee38c43ead010321a11
#
_cell.length_a   1.000
_cell.length_b   1.000
_cell.length_c   1.000
_cell.angle_alpha   90.00
_cell.angle_beta   90.00
_cell.angle_gamma   90.00
#
_symmetry.space_group_name_H-M   'P 1'
#
loop_
_entity.id
_entity.type
_entity.pdbx_description
1 polymer ?
#
loop_
_entity_poly.entity_id
_entity_poly.type
_entity_poly.pdbx_seq_one_letter_code
_entity_poly.pdbx_strand_id
1 'polypeptide(L)'
;MTVGGGSTPATTLWWDGWTVAKNISDADAEATFIAMMNGINPKRLDDKMMPLAVWLIEGFKPGPANVGVAAAARMNAIPYPMLPYQGLLHSALGSEIVDFMQGKEDAATALADVEAAYTAAAKEKGFLN
;
A
#
# COMPACT_ATOMS: atom_id res chain seq x y z
N MET A 1 -1.28 -4.44 18.53
CA MET A 1 -1.20 -5.86 18.09
C MET A 1 0.12 -6.03 17.34
N THR A 2 0.84 -7.14 17.58
CA THR A 2 2.14 -7.45 16.97
C THR A 2 2.13 -8.85 16.39
N VAL A 3 3.00 -9.11 15.42
CA VAL A 3 3.13 -10.43 14.80
C VAL A 3 3.81 -11.39 15.78
N GLY A 4 3.18 -12.54 16.08
CA GLY A 4 3.75 -13.61 16.90
C GLY A 4 4.17 -13.19 18.31
N GLY A 5 3.56 -12.14 18.88
CA GLY A 5 3.95 -11.59 20.18
C GLY A 5 5.27 -10.82 20.22
N GLY A 6 5.90 -10.60 19.05
CA GLY A 6 7.11 -9.81 18.89
C GLY A 6 6.88 -8.29 18.91
N SER A 7 7.89 -7.52 18.51
CA SER A 7 7.83 -6.05 18.43
C SER A 7 7.35 -5.51 17.07
N THR A 8 7.26 -6.36 16.05
CA THR A 8 6.83 -5.95 14.70
C THR A 8 5.32 -5.72 14.68
N PRO A 9 4.84 -4.56 14.25
CA PRO A 9 3.41 -4.30 14.12
C PRO A 9 2.73 -5.28 13.18
N ALA A 10 1.55 -5.80 13.55
CA ALA A 10 0.70 -6.62 12.69
C ALA A 10 -0.12 -5.72 11.75
N THR A 11 0.57 -4.89 11.01
CA THR A 11 0.00 -3.96 10.03
C THR A 11 0.99 -3.76 8.90
N THR A 12 0.48 -3.49 7.72
CA THR A 12 1.27 -3.15 6.55
C THR A 12 1.40 -1.64 6.46
N LEU A 13 2.61 -1.15 6.22
CA LEU A 13 2.84 0.25 5.91
C LEU A 13 2.64 0.47 4.41
N TRP A 14 1.74 1.37 4.07
CA TRP A 14 1.54 1.85 2.71
C TRP A 14 2.08 3.26 2.59
N TRP A 15 2.68 3.55 1.47
CA TRP A 15 3.02 4.91 1.08
C TRP A 15 2.82 5.07 -0.42
N ASP A 16 2.32 6.21 -0.80
CA ASP A 16 2.02 6.54 -2.19
C ASP A 16 2.85 7.74 -2.63
N GLY A 17 3.12 7.80 -3.89
CA GLY A 17 3.85 8.89 -4.51
C GLY A 17 3.22 9.30 -5.83
N TRP A 18 3.45 10.51 -6.22
CA TRP A 18 3.09 10.97 -7.54
C TRP A 18 4.18 10.62 -8.54
N THR A 19 3.75 10.29 -9.75
CA THR A 19 4.65 10.01 -10.86
C THR A 19 4.31 10.91 -12.04
N VAL A 20 5.33 11.21 -12.83
CA VAL A 20 5.15 11.93 -14.10
C VAL A 20 5.23 10.92 -15.23
N ALA A 21 4.26 10.94 -16.15
CA ALA A 21 4.26 10.04 -17.29
C ALA A 21 5.46 10.32 -18.21
N LYS A 22 6.14 9.27 -18.65
CA LYS A 22 7.32 9.39 -19.53
C LYS A 22 6.98 9.83 -20.96
N ASN A 23 5.76 9.61 -21.41
CA ASN A 23 5.31 9.82 -22.79
C ASN A 23 4.63 11.17 -23.01
N ILE A 24 4.95 12.17 -22.19
CA ILE A 24 4.50 13.57 -22.34
C ILE A 24 5.67 14.45 -22.76
N SER A 25 5.39 15.69 -23.20
CA SER A 25 6.44 16.64 -23.54
C SER A 25 7.23 17.08 -22.30
N ASP A 26 8.49 17.50 -22.49
CA ASP A 26 9.33 18.01 -21.40
C ASP A 26 8.67 19.21 -20.70
N ALA A 27 8.01 20.08 -21.46
CA ALA A 27 7.29 21.24 -20.90
C ALA A 27 6.11 20.80 -20.01
N ASP A 28 5.34 19.79 -20.43
CA ASP A 28 4.24 19.23 -19.63
C ASP A 28 4.78 18.50 -18.38
N ALA A 29 5.91 17.79 -18.54
CA ALA A 29 6.56 17.11 -17.43
C ALA A 29 7.04 18.11 -16.36
N GLU A 30 7.69 19.19 -16.78
CA GLU A 30 8.13 20.29 -15.90
C GLU A 30 6.94 20.95 -15.19
N ALA A 31 5.91 21.32 -15.95
CA ALA A 31 4.70 21.93 -15.40
C ALA A 31 4.00 21.01 -14.39
N THR A 32 3.91 19.70 -14.69
CA THR A 32 3.35 18.70 -13.79
C THR A 32 4.18 18.59 -12.52
N PHE A 33 5.50 18.50 -12.64
CA PHE A 33 6.39 18.43 -11.47
C PHE A 33 6.27 19.67 -10.57
N ILE A 34 6.23 20.85 -11.16
CA ILE A 34 6.03 22.10 -10.42
C ILE A 34 4.69 22.10 -9.69
N ALA A 35 3.62 21.64 -10.34
CA ALA A 35 2.30 21.55 -9.72
C ALA A 35 2.30 20.56 -8.53
N MET A 36 2.92 19.38 -8.70
CA MET A 36 3.10 18.39 -7.64
C MET A 36 3.87 18.98 -6.44
N MET A 37 5.01 19.59 -6.69
CA MET A 37 5.84 20.18 -5.64
C MET A 37 5.13 21.33 -4.91
N ASN A 38 4.29 22.10 -5.61
CA ASN A 38 3.43 23.11 -4.98
C ASN A 38 2.35 22.48 -4.11
N GLY A 39 1.78 21.34 -4.51
CA GLY A 39 0.75 20.62 -3.77
C GLY A 39 1.22 20.09 -2.41
N ILE A 40 2.48 19.62 -2.34
CA ILE A 40 3.11 19.09 -1.11
C ILE A 40 4.02 20.11 -0.41
N ASN A 41 3.96 21.37 -0.78
CA ASN A 41 4.80 22.39 -0.17
C ASN A 41 4.48 22.54 1.33
N PRO A 42 5.47 22.40 2.24
CA PRO A 42 5.26 22.52 3.68
C PRO A 42 4.56 23.82 4.11
N LYS A 43 4.79 24.91 3.37
CA LYS A 43 4.15 26.20 3.64
C LYS A 43 2.63 26.20 3.40
N ARG A 44 2.09 25.19 2.72
CA ARG A 44 0.66 25.02 2.49
C ARG A 44 -0.01 24.06 3.47
N LEU A 45 0.78 23.39 4.31
CA LEU A 45 0.26 22.46 5.32
C LEU A 45 -0.18 23.24 6.56
N ASP A 46 -1.29 23.94 6.42
CA ASP A 46 -1.99 24.59 7.52
C ASP A 46 -2.87 23.60 8.30
N ASP A 47 -3.58 24.08 9.30
CA ASP A 47 -4.46 23.25 10.15
C ASP A 47 -5.60 22.59 9.37
N LYS A 48 -5.91 23.06 8.16
CA LYS A 48 -6.97 22.46 7.30
C LYS A 48 -6.42 21.34 6.45
N MET A 49 -5.18 21.47 5.96
CA MET A 49 -4.56 20.47 5.07
C MET A 49 -3.86 19.36 5.85
N MET A 50 -3.32 19.66 7.04
CA MET A 50 -2.57 18.73 7.86
C MET A 50 -3.33 17.42 8.16
N PRO A 51 -4.65 17.43 8.49
CA PRO A 51 -5.38 16.20 8.80
C PRO A 51 -5.76 15.34 7.59
N LEU A 52 -5.56 15.82 6.35
CA LEU A 52 -6.07 15.14 5.15
C LEU A 52 -5.25 13.92 4.75
N ALA A 53 -3.97 13.87 5.13
CA ALA A 53 -3.08 12.77 4.80
C ALA A 53 -1.97 12.63 5.85
N VAL A 54 -1.19 11.55 5.74
CA VAL A 54 0.07 11.41 6.48
C VAL A 54 1.19 11.91 5.57
N TRP A 55 1.87 12.95 6.01
CA TRP A 55 2.90 13.61 5.22
C TRP A 55 4.30 13.22 5.70
N LEU A 56 5.18 12.88 4.77
CA LEU A 56 6.59 12.58 5.05
C LEU A 56 7.46 13.84 4.92
N ILE A 57 7.06 14.89 5.59
CA ILE A 57 7.76 16.17 5.58
C ILE A 57 8.10 16.62 6.99
N GLU A 58 9.15 17.43 7.12
CA GLU A 58 9.52 18.06 8.39
C GLU A 58 8.38 18.93 8.93
N GLY A 59 8.11 18.83 10.22
CA GLY A 59 7.06 19.59 10.89
C GLY A 59 5.67 18.96 10.83
N PHE A 60 5.48 17.82 10.15
CA PHE A 60 4.19 17.13 10.18
C PHE A 60 3.80 16.69 11.60
N LYS A 61 2.58 17.03 11.99
CA LYS A 61 1.98 16.66 13.28
C LYS A 61 0.74 15.80 13.00
N PRO A 62 0.77 14.50 13.33
CA PRO A 62 -0.38 13.64 13.12
C PRO A 62 -1.57 14.08 13.96
N GLY A 63 -2.71 14.25 13.32
CA GLY A 63 -3.99 14.41 13.99
C GLY A 63 -4.52 13.08 14.56
N PRO A 64 -5.64 13.08 15.30
CA PRO A 64 -6.18 11.86 15.92
C PRO A 64 -6.44 10.72 14.92
N ALA A 65 -6.84 11.05 13.69
CA ALA A 65 -7.12 10.06 12.63
C ALA A 65 -5.85 9.36 12.08
N ASN A 66 -4.70 10.01 12.16
CA ASN A 66 -3.45 9.47 11.60
C ASN A 66 -2.45 8.97 12.66
N VAL A 67 -2.80 8.99 13.94
CA VAL A 67 -1.92 8.52 15.02
C VAL A 67 -1.49 7.07 14.80
N GLY A 68 -2.41 6.19 14.39
CA GLY A 68 -2.12 4.78 14.12
C GLY A 68 -1.11 4.59 13.00
N VAL A 69 -1.28 5.28 11.87
CA VAL A 69 -0.36 5.21 10.72
C VAL A 69 1.02 5.77 11.08
N ALA A 70 1.07 6.90 11.79
CA ALA A 70 2.31 7.49 12.25
C ALA A 70 3.04 6.60 13.26
N ALA A 71 2.31 5.91 14.14
CA ALA A 71 2.86 4.93 15.07
C ALA A 71 3.42 3.72 14.32
N ALA A 72 2.69 3.17 13.35
CA ALA A 72 3.15 2.05 12.51
C ALA A 72 4.46 2.41 11.77
N ALA A 73 4.55 3.61 11.20
CA ALA A 73 5.76 4.08 10.54
C ALA A 73 6.97 4.17 11.50
N ARG A 74 6.76 4.67 12.73
CA ARG A 74 7.83 4.78 13.75
C ARG A 74 8.27 3.41 14.29
N MET A 75 7.39 2.43 14.28
CA MET A 75 7.65 1.07 14.76
C MET A 75 8.22 0.15 13.69
N ASN A 76 8.64 0.69 12.55
CA ASN A 76 9.16 -0.07 11.40
C ASN A 76 8.18 -1.17 10.93
N ALA A 77 6.90 -0.82 10.78
CA ALA A 77 5.94 -1.71 10.14
C ALA A 77 6.45 -2.12 8.75
N ILE A 78 6.21 -3.37 8.38
CA ILE A 78 6.68 -3.90 7.10
C ILE A 78 5.87 -3.25 5.97
N PRO A 79 6.51 -2.63 4.96
CA PRO A 79 5.79 -2.09 3.83
C PRO A 79 5.11 -3.22 3.04
N TYR A 80 4.03 -2.88 2.34
CA TYR A 80 3.42 -3.80 1.38
C TYR A 80 4.47 -4.27 0.37
N PRO A 81 4.60 -5.59 0.11
CA PRO A 81 5.65 -6.10 -0.77
C PRO A 81 5.56 -5.49 -2.17
N MET A 82 6.62 -4.78 -2.59
CA MET A 82 6.70 -4.13 -3.91
C MET A 82 7.35 -5.08 -4.92
N LEU A 83 6.73 -6.25 -5.12
CA LEU A 83 7.21 -7.29 -6.03
C LEU A 83 6.32 -7.34 -7.28
N PRO A 84 6.88 -7.58 -8.47
CA PRO A 84 6.11 -7.55 -9.72
C PRO A 84 4.93 -8.56 -9.76
N TYR A 85 5.03 -9.64 -9.00
CA TYR A 85 4.00 -10.68 -8.91
C TYR A 85 3.04 -10.50 -7.71
N GLN A 86 3.25 -9.48 -6.86
CA GLN A 86 2.41 -9.25 -5.69
C GLN A 86 0.94 -8.98 -6.05
N GLY A 87 0.71 -8.29 -7.18
CA GLY A 87 -0.63 -8.05 -7.69
C GLY A 87 -1.39 -9.34 -8.04
N LEU A 88 -0.69 -10.39 -8.46
CA LEU A 88 -1.29 -11.70 -8.76
C LEU A 88 -1.79 -12.36 -7.47
N LEU A 89 -0.98 -12.32 -6.41
CA LEU A 89 -1.39 -12.84 -5.10
C LEU A 89 -2.57 -12.06 -4.53
N HIS A 90 -2.55 -10.74 -4.65
CA HIS A 90 -3.65 -9.88 -4.21
C HIS A 90 -4.97 -10.23 -4.93
N SER A 91 -4.90 -10.44 -6.24
CA SER A 91 -6.07 -10.82 -7.04
C SER A 91 -6.57 -12.21 -6.67
N ALA A 92 -5.69 -13.19 -6.54
CA ALA A 92 -6.04 -14.56 -6.14
C ALA A 92 -6.71 -14.56 -4.75
N LEU A 93 -6.12 -13.87 -3.77
CA LEU A 93 -6.71 -13.74 -2.44
C LEU A 93 -8.10 -13.11 -2.49
N GLY A 94 -8.26 -12.01 -3.25
CA GLY A 94 -9.55 -11.32 -3.37
C GLY A 94 -10.65 -12.17 -4.02
N SER A 95 -10.28 -13.09 -4.94
CA SER A 95 -11.23 -13.99 -5.60
C SER A 95 -11.62 -15.16 -4.71
N GLU A 96 -10.64 -15.84 -4.11
CA GLU A 96 -10.87 -17.13 -3.46
C GLU A 96 -11.30 -17.03 -1.99
N ILE A 97 -11.04 -15.90 -1.30
CA ILE A 97 -11.40 -15.77 0.13
C ILE A 97 -12.90 -15.54 0.38
N VAL A 98 -13.67 -15.29 -0.68
CA VAL A 98 -15.08 -14.86 -0.56
C VAL A 98 -15.96 -15.90 0.12
N ASP A 99 -15.82 -17.16 -0.25
CA ASP A 99 -16.66 -18.25 0.29
C ASP A 99 -16.31 -18.56 1.75
N PHE A 100 -15.04 -18.44 2.15
CA PHE A 100 -14.65 -18.45 3.55
C PHE A 100 -15.29 -17.30 4.34
N MET A 101 -15.25 -16.09 3.82
CA MET A 101 -15.86 -14.92 4.48
C MET A 101 -17.38 -15.03 4.62
N GLN A 102 -18.02 -15.82 3.76
CA GLN A 102 -19.45 -16.12 3.82
C GLN A 102 -19.78 -17.37 4.67
N GLY A 103 -18.78 -18.05 5.22
CA GLY A 103 -18.96 -19.26 6.03
C GLY A 103 -19.33 -20.50 5.24
N LYS A 104 -19.03 -20.52 3.92
CA LYS A 104 -19.34 -21.66 3.03
C LYS A 104 -18.25 -22.72 2.99
N GLU A 105 -17.03 -22.34 3.34
CA GLU A 105 -15.86 -23.23 3.39
C GLU A 105 -14.97 -22.89 4.59
N ASP A 106 -14.01 -23.76 4.89
CA ASP A 106 -13.03 -23.52 5.95
C ASP A 106 -11.79 -22.74 5.44
N ALA A 107 -11.02 -22.22 6.37
CA ALA A 107 -9.84 -21.41 6.05
C ALA A 107 -8.74 -22.22 5.32
N ALA A 108 -8.62 -23.52 5.56
CA ALA A 108 -7.59 -24.34 4.92
C ALA A 108 -7.91 -24.54 3.44
N THR A 109 -9.18 -24.77 3.11
CA THR A 109 -9.68 -24.86 1.74
C THR A 109 -9.46 -23.54 1.01
N ALA A 110 -9.93 -22.42 1.57
CA ALA A 110 -9.77 -21.11 0.96
C ALA A 110 -8.29 -20.76 0.68
N LEU A 111 -7.39 -21.04 1.61
CA LEU A 111 -5.97 -20.77 1.43
C LEU A 111 -5.32 -21.67 0.38
N ALA A 112 -5.75 -22.93 0.25
CA ALA A 112 -5.31 -23.84 -0.79
C ALA A 112 -5.75 -23.34 -2.18
N ASP A 113 -6.98 -22.85 -2.30
CA ASP A 113 -7.50 -22.28 -3.54
C ASP A 113 -6.78 -20.98 -3.93
N VAL A 114 -6.48 -20.11 -2.96
CA VAL A 114 -5.62 -18.92 -3.18
C VAL A 114 -4.25 -19.32 -3.70
N GLU A 115 -3.60 -20.33 -3.10
CA GLU A 115 -2.29 -20.82 -3.54
C GLU A 115 -2.34 -21.38 -4.96
N ALA A 116 -3.36 -22.16 -5.28
CA ALA A 116 -3.56 -22.72 -6.60
C ALA A 116 -3.78 -21.64 -7.67
N ALA A 117 -4.67 -20.67 -7.40
CA ALA A 117 -4.96 -19.56 -8.30
C ALA A 117 -3.73 -18.67 -8.51
N TYR A 118 -3.02 -18.32 -7.42
CA TYR A 118 -1.78 -17.54 -7.51
C TYR A 118 -0.70 -18.27 -8.31
N THR A 119 -0.49 -19.55 -8.05
CA THR A 119 0.52 -20.36 -8.74
C THR A 119 0.24 -20.45 -10.25
N ALA A 120 -1.03 -20.66 -10.63
CA ALA A 120 -1.45 -20.68 -12.03
C ALA A 120 -1.17 -19.35 -12.73
N ALA A 121 -1.59 -18.23 -12.11
CA ALA A 121 -1.37 -16.90 -12.64
C ALA A 121 0.12 -16.55 -12.75
N ALA A 122 0.93 -16.93 -11.75
CA ALA A 122 2.36 -16.67 -11.74
C ALA A 122 3.10 -17.48 -12.82
N LYS A 123 2.68 -18.71 -13.09
CA LYS A 123 3.20 -19.52 -14.22
C LYS A 123 2.82 -18.92 -15.57
N GLU A 124 1.57 -18.52 -15.74
CA GLU A 124 1.10 -17.88 -16.97
C GLU A 124 1.91 -16.60 -17.30
N LYS A 125 2.30 -15.85 -16.28
CA LYS A 125 3.11 -14.63 -16.44
C LYS A 125 4.62 -14.89 -16.47
N GLY A 126 5.06 -16.14 -16.34
CA GLY A 126 6.49 -16.50 -16.37
C GLY A 126 7.27 -16.17 -15.11
N PHE A 127 6.62 -15.95 -13.99
CA PHE A 127 7.28 -15.75 -12.68
C PHE A 127 7.62 -17.07 -11.98
N LEU A 128 6.95 -18.15 -12.35
CA LEU A 128 7.21 -19.51 -11.88
C LEU A 128 7.38 -20.47 -13.08
N ASN A 129 8.22 -21.48 -12.91
CA ASN A 129 8.44 -22.56 -13.88
C ASN A 129 7.44 -23.70 -13.69
#